data_f71d237cf7129100987b5ddb4eed2d43
#
_entry.id   f71d237cf7129100987b5ddb4eed2d43
#
_cell.length_a   1.000
_cell.length_b   1.000
_cell.length_c   1.000
_cell.angle_alpha   90.00
_cell.angle_beta   90.00
_cell.angle_gamma   90.00
#
_symmetry.space_group_name_H-M   'P 1'
#
loop_
_entity.id
_entity.type
_entity.pdbx_description
1 polymer ?
#
loop_
_entity_poly.entity_id
_entity_poly.type
_entity_poly.pdbx_seq_one_letter_code
_entity_poly.pdbx_strand_id
1 'polypeptide(L)'
;MAIEQRAEDSGQITLSVIKADIGGFVGHSAIHPALMNCANEKLAVAKSKGLLVDYHVSACGDDLQLIMTHRHGVDHESVHRLAWETFESGTVVAKELHLYGAGQDLLADAFSGNVRGQGPGVAEMEFVERKSDPVLIFMADKTPAGVWNLPLYKMFADPFTIAGLVIAPTLHQGFRLEVHDIYKHTKISFDCPEEVYDMLMFIGSPGKYTVNVVYSRADGTIAAATSTERLSLIAGKYVGKDDPVMIVRAQQNFLAVGEVLDPFRYPWIIEGWMRGSHDGPLMPVSMKQATPISTALTNVTRVIPPAVNLNGSPCRTSAIRPQATGRSPSQNGLLAHP
;
A
#
# COMPACT_ATOMS: atom_id res chain seq x y z
N MET A 1 16.52 -8.50 26.56
CA MET A 1 17.82 -7.79 26.64
C MET A 1 18.78 -8.18 25.51
N ALA A 2 19.15 -9.45 25.29
CA ALA A 2 20.14 -9.81 24.23
C ALA A 2 19.57 -9.73 22.78
N ILE A 3 18.28 -9.77 22.58
CA ILE A 3 17.64 -9.64 21.26
C ILE A 3 17.43 -8.15 20.92
N GLU A 4 17.09 -7.32 21.89
CA GLU A 4 16.93 -5.86 21.70
C GLU A 4 18.26 -5.16 21.38
N GLN A 5 19.38 -5.56 22.03
CA GLN A 5 20.70 -5.01 21.73
C GLN A 5 21.24 -5.38 20.33
N ARG A 6 20.78 -6.49 19.72
CA ARG A 6 21.17 -6.87 18.35
C ARG A 6 20.53 -5.99 17.27
N ALA A 7 19.34 -5.44 17.50
CA ALA A 7 18.64 -4.61 16.54
C ALA A 7 19.21 -3.17 16.43
N GLU A 8 19.76 -2.64 17.52
CA GLU A 8 20.38 -1.29 17.50
C GLU A 8 21.69 -1.23 16.70
N ASP A 9 22.42 -2.35 16.61
CA ASP A 9 23.75 -2.42 15.96
C ASP A 9 23.68 -2.78 14.46
N SER A 10 22.54 -3.27 13.96
CA SER A 10 22.44 -3.80 12.58
C SER A 10 21.99 -2.80 11.53
N GLY A 11 21.55 -1.60 11.91
CA GLY A 11 20.91 -0.64 10.99
C GLY A 11 19.57 -1.16 10.41
N GLN A 12 19.03 -2.25 10.98
CA GLN A 12 17.80 -2.86 10.54
C GLN A 12 16.59 -2.05 10.97
N ILE A 13 15.66 -1.85 10.04
CA ILE A 13 14.44 -1.11 10.26
C ILE A 13 13.26 -1.86 9.66
N THR A 14 12.12 -1.74 10.31
CA THR A 14 10.84 -2.25 9.81
C THR A 14 9.96 -1.08 9.43
N LEU A 15 9.41 -1.14 8.23
CA LEU A 15 8.34 -0.26 7.77
C LEU A 15 7.02 -1.03 7.83
N SER A 16 6.11 -0.56 8.67
CA SER A 16 4.76 -1.10 8.79
C SER A 16 3.75 -0.09 8.27
N VAL A 17 2.94 -0.49 7.29
CA VAL A 17 1.80 0.28 6.82
C VAL A 17 0.54 -0.48 7.18
N ILE A 18 -0.20 0.05 8.13
CA ILE A 18 -1.41 -0.59 8.65
C ILE A 18 -2.60 0.32 8.36
N LYS A 19 -3.64 -0.24 7.75
CA LYS A 19 -4.80 0.50 7.32
C LYS A 19 -6.10 -0.07 7.89
N ALA A 20 -7.08 0.81 8.08
CA ALA A 20 -8.44 0.39 8.41
C ALA A 20 -9.48 1.43 7.98
N ASP A 21 -10.65 0.95 7.55
CA ASP A 21 -11.86 1.76 7.50
C ASP A 21 -12.46 1.81 8.91
N ILE A 22 -12.38 2.98 9.52
CA ILE A 22 -12.92 3.25 10.86
C ILE A 22 -14.08 4.24 10.85
N GLY A 23 -14.49 4.66 9.66
CA GLY A 23 -15.59 5.56 9.39
C GLY A 23 -15.16 6.81 8.63
N GLY A 24 -16.06 7.30 7.81
CA GLY A 24 -15.82 8.44 6.93
C GLY A 24 -17.07 9.23 6.63
N PHE A 25 -16.97 10.12 5.64
CA PHE A 25 -18.14 10.81 5.13
C PHE A 25 -19.07 9.86 4.39
N VAL A 26 -20.35 10.20 4.31
CA VAL A 26 -21.37 9.43 3.62
C VAL A 26 -20.92 9.09 2.18
N GLY A 27 -21.10 7.83 1.80
CA GLY A 27 -20.70 7.32 0.49
C GLY A 27 -19.25 6.84 0.43
N HIS A 28 -18.60 6.63 1.57
CA HIS A 28 -17.21 6.15 1.65
C HIS A 28 -16.23 7.00 0.82
N SER A 29 -16.42 8.32 0.87
CA SER A 29 -15.72 9.21 -0.05
C SER A 29 -14.42 9.78 0.50
N ALA A 30 -14.33 10.01 1.78
CA ALA A 30 -13.15 10.57 2.44
C ALA A 30 -13.21 10.37 3.96
N ILE A 31 -12.03 10.38 4.57
CA ILE A 31 -11.89 10.36 6.03
C ILE A 31 -12.15 11.76 6.61
N HIS A 32 -12.70 11.80 7.83
CA HIS A 32 -12.87 13.06 8.55
C HIS A 32 -11.55 13.52 9.20
N PRO A 33 -11.20 14.83 9.15
CA PRO A 33 -9.94 15.34 9.72
C PRO A 33 -9.71 15.01 11.19
N ALA A 34 -10.77 14.92 11.99
CA ALA A 34 -10.66 14.56 13.40
C ALA A 34 -10.07 13.15 13.61
N LEU A 35 -10.33 12.20 12.71
CA LEU A 35 -9.76 10.85 12.77
C LEU A 35 -8.25 10.89 12.50
N MET A 36 -7.83 11.70 11.51
CA MET A 36 -6.42 11.94 11.21
C MET A 36 -5.69 12.56 12.41
N ASN A 37 -6.30 13.53 13.08
CA ASN A 37 -5.74 14.18 14.26
C ASN A 37 -5.60 13.20 15.41
N CYS A 38 -6.64 12.41 15.70
CA CYS A 38 -6.61 11.36 16.73
C CYS A 38 -5.46 10.38 16.50
N ALA A 39 -5.27 9.91 15.26
CA ALA A 39 -4.17 9.03 14.92
C ALA A 39 -2.81 9.71 15.09
N ASN A 40 -2.65 10.95 14.64
CA ASN A 40 -1.40 11.70 14.79
C ASN A 40 -1.02 11.86 16.27
N GLU A 41 -1.96 12.16 17.13
CA GLU A 41 -1.73 12.29 18.58
C GLU A 41 -1.24 10.97 19.21
N LYS A 42 -1.88 9.86 18.87
CA LYS A 42 -1.48 8.53 19.36
C LYS A 42 -0.08 8.13 18.90
N LEU A 43 0.22 8.30 17.61
CA LEU A 43 1.53 7.95 17.06
C LEU A 43 2.63 8.89 17.57
N ALA A 44 2.33 10.17 17.81
CA ALA A 44 3.28 11.10 18.44
C ALA A 44 3.69 10.64 19.84
N VAL A 45 2.73 10.18 20.64
CA VAL A 45 3.02 9.62 21.97
C VAL A 45 3.87 8.34 21.86
N ALA A 46 3.56 7.45 20.92
CA ALA A 46 4.33 6.23 20.71
C ALA A 46 5.77 6.53 20.28
N LYS A 47 5.98 7.52 19.38
CA LYS A 47 7.31 8.01 19.00
C LYS A 47 8.05 8.60 20.20
N SER A 48 7.41 9.44 21.02
CA SER A 48 8.06 10.04 22.21
C SER A 48 8.48 9.00 23.25
N LYS A 49 7.81 7.85 23.29
CA LYS A 49 8.14 6.69 24.15
C LYS A 49 9.19 5.76 23.53
N GLY A 50 9.66 6.03 22.32
CA GLY A 50 10.66 5.20 21.63
C GLY A 50 10.13 3.90 21.00
N LEU A 51 8.81 3.68 20.95
CA LEU A 51 8.24 2.54 20.25
C LEU A 51 8.37 2.70 18.73
N LEU A 52 8.26 3.92 18.21
CA LEU A 52 8.44 4.24 16.79
C LEU A 52 9.69 5.09 16.59
N VAL A 53 10.40 4.86 15.49
CA VAL A 53 11.47 5.75 15.01
C VAL A 53 10.83 6.98 14.38
N ASP A 54 9.87 6.76 13.48
CA ASP A 54 9.08 7.83 12.85
C ASP A 54 7.71 7.31 12.39
N TYR A 55 6.82 8.23 12.03
CA TYR A 55 5.51 7.90 11.53
C TYR A 55 4.96 8.97 10.59
N HIS A 56 4.01 8.57 9.77
CA HIS A 56 3.17 9.46 8.97
C HIS A 56 1.75 8.92 8.92
N VAL A 57 0.77 9.79 9.14
CA VAL A 57 -0.66 9.44 9.01
C VAL A 57 -1.16 9.94 7.67
N SER A 58 -1.80 9.08 6.92
CA SER A 58 -2.37 9.38 5.62
C SER A 58 -3.76 8.78 5.47
N ALA A 59 -4.39 9.02 4.35
CA ALA A 59 -5.66 8.40 3.99
C ALA A 59 -5.71 8.10 2.50
N CYS A 60 -6.49 7.09 2.13
CA CYS A 60 -6.89 6.81 0.76
C CYS A 60 -8.39 6.52 0.77
N GLY A 61 -9.20 7.38 0.11
CA GLY A 61 -10.64 7.34 0.33
C GLY A 61 -10.99 7.60 1.79
N ASP A 62 -11.77 6.73 2.40
CA ASP A 62 -12.14 6.73 3.81
C ASP A 62 -11.26 5.81 4.69
N ASP A 63 -10.31 5.08 4.10
CA ASP A 63 -9.33 4.31 4.85
C ASP A 63 -8.29 5.19 5.55
N LEU A 64 -8.11 5.00 6.84
CA LEU A 64 -7.01 5.57 7.61
C LEU A 64 -5.75 4.73 7.44
N GLN A 65 -4.62 5.37 7.15
CA GLN A 65 -3.34 4.72 6.91
C GLN A 65 -2.32 5.16 7.97
N LEU A 66 -1.77 4.21 8.71
CA LEU A 66 -0.69 4.42 9.66
C LEU A 66 0.61 3.91 9.04
N ILE A 67 1.51 4.81 8.67
CA ILE A 67 2.83 4.51 8.13
C ILE A 67 3.82 4.69 9.27
N MET A 68 4.45 3.62 9.70
CA MET A 68 5.28 3.58 10.90
C MET A 68 6.63 2.94 10.61
N THR A 69 7.69 3.52 11.14
CA THR A 69 9.03 2.91 11.14
C THR A 69 9.46 2.59 12.55
N HIS A 70 10.01 1.40 12.75
CA HIS A 70 10.45 0.91 14.05
C HIS A 70 11.56 -0.14 13.91
N ARG A 71 12.11 -0.63 15.03
CA ARG A 71 13.22 -1.59 15.07
C ARG A 71 12.86 -2.93 15.70
N HIS A 72 11.57 -3.27 15.67
CA HIS A 72 11.05 -4.43 16.40
C HIS A 72 10.83 -5.67 15.52
N GLY A 73 11.05 -5.57 14.20
CA GLY A 73 10.74 -6.64 13.24
C GLY A 73 9.26 -6.68 12.82
N VAL A 74 8.96 -7.49 11.84
CA VAL A 74 7.60 -7.71 11.35
C VAL A 74 6.73 -8.43 12.39
N ASP A 75 5.42 -8.30 12.29
CA ASP A 75 4.44 -8.93 13.19
C ASP A 75 4.62 -8.56 14.68
N HIS A 76 5.23 -7.41 14.99
CA HIS A 76 5.53 -7.07 16.38
C HIS A 76 4.27 -6.67 17.15
N GLU A 77 3.98 -7.39 18.23
CA GLU A 77 2.75 -7.25 19.00
C GLU A 77 2.47 -5.82 19.47
N SER A 78 3.50 -5.13 20.00
CA SER A 78 3.30 -3.76 20.52
C SER A 78 2.99 -2.74 19.42
N VAL A 79 3.53 -2.91 18.20
CA VAL A 79 3.24 -2.05 17.05
C VAL A 79 1.83 -2.33 16.53
N HIS A 80 1.48 -3.61 16.40
CA HIS A 80 0.12 -4.01 15.99
C HIS A 80 -0.93 -3.59 17.01
N ARG A 81 -0.63 -3.67 18.31
CA ARG A 81 -1.48 -3.19 19.39
C ARG A 81 -1.67 -1.67 19.34
N LEU A 82 -0.59 -0.92 19.10
CA LEU A 82 -0.68 0.53 18.89
C LEU A 82 -1.62 0.88 17.73
N ALA A 83 -1.50 0.17 16.60
CA ALA A 83 -2.39 0.37 15.47
C ALA A 83 -3.85 0.08 15.84
N TRP A 84 -4.11 -1.05 16.49
CA TRP A 84 -5.44 -1.43 16.96
C TRP A 84 -6.05 -0.38 17.88
N GLU A 85 -5.33 0.03 18.94
CA GLU A 85 -5.79 1.04 19.90
C GLU A 85 -6.00 2.42 19.25
N THR A 86 -5.22 2.71 18.19
CA THR A 86 -5.40 3.94 17.41
C THR A 86 -6.71 3.90 16.63
N PHE A 87 -7.01 2.79 15.97
CA PHE A 87 -8.26 2.60 15.25
C PHE A 87 -9.49 2.56 16.18
N GLU A 88 -9.38 1.90 17.34
CA GLU A 88 -10.44 1.94 18.34
C GLU A 88 -10.75 3.37 18.82
N SER A 89 -9.71 4.14 19.11
CA SER A 89 -9.87 5.54 19.53
C SER A 89 -10.49 6.39 18.41
N GLY A 90 -10.05 6.18 17.16
CA GLY A 90 -10.66 6.83 16.01
C GLY A 90 -12.13 6.43 15.82
N THR A 91 -12.47 5.16 16.07
CA THR A 91 -13.85 4.68 15.99
C THR A 91 -14.75 5.38 17.02
N VAL A 92 -14.25 5.64 18.24
CA VAL A 92 -15.01 6.43 19.24
C VAL A 92 -15.30 7.82 18.69
N VAL A 93 -14.30 8.52 18.17
CA VAL A 93 -14.47 9.84 17.55
C VAL A 93 -15.44 9.77 16.36
N ALA A 94 -15.35 8.72 15.53
CA ALA A 94 -16.26 8.54 14.39
C ALA A 94 -17.72 8.38 14.85
N LYS A 95 -17.97 7.64 15.93
CA LYS A 95 -19.31 7.46 16.51
C LYS A 95 -19.85 8.76 17.10
N GLU A 96 -19.03 9.53 17.82
CA GLU A 96 -19.41 10.84 18.38
C GLU A 96 -19.80 11.84 17.28
N LEU A 97 -19.12 11.77 16.13
CA LEU A 97 -19.39 12.61 14.97
C LEU A 97 -20.47 12.05 14.03
N HIS A 98 -21.07 10.90 14.37
CA HIS A 98 -22.06 10.21 13.55
C HIS A 98 -21.58 9.94 12.12
N LEU A 99 -20.31 9.56 11.97
CA LEU A 99 -19.72 9.24 10.67
C LEU A 99 -20.25 7.89 10.14
N TYR A 100 -20.29 7.78 8.83
CA TYR A 100 -20.73 6.56 8.16
C TYR A 100 -19.71 5.43 8.35
N GLY A 101 -20.17 4.19 8.56
CA GLY A 101 -19.29 3.03 8.70
C GLY A 101 -18.37 3.04 9.92
N ALA A 102 -18.72 3.79 10.99
CA ALA A 102 -17.88 3.91 12.18
C ALA A 102 -17.52 2.55 12.78
N GLY A 103 -16.22 2.19 12.77
CA GLY A 103 -15.70 0.93 13.29
C GLY A 103 -15.85 -0.27 12.34
N GLN A 104 -16.07 -0.05 11.06
CA GLN A 104 -16.34 -1.10 10.08
C GLN A 104 -15.28 -2.20 10.08
N ASP A 105 -14.00 -1.86 9.98
CA ASP A 105 -12.91 -2.83 9.96
C ASP A 105 -12.55 -3.41 11.34
N LEU A 106 -13.10 -2.87 12.42
CA LEU A 106 -12.89 -3.40 13.77
C LEU A 106 -13.93 -4.45 14.18
N LEU A 107 -14.82 -4.84 13.27
CA LEU A 107 -15.90 -5.79 13.54
C LEU A 107 -16.90 -5.29 14.61
N ALA A 108 -16.81 -4.04 15.01
CA ALA A 108 -17.63 -3.48 16.06
C ALA A 108 -19.06 -3.16 15.61
N ASP A 109 -19.21 -2.75 14.34
CA ASP A 109 -20.50 -2.42 13.74
C ASP A 109 -20.43 -2.72 12.21
N ALA A 110 -20.17 -3.98 11.88
CA ALA A 110 -19.96 -4.43 10.51
C ALA A 110 -21.20 -4.18 9.64
N PHE A 111 -21.21 -3.06 8.94
CA PHE A 111 -22.26 -2.71 7.98
C PHE A 111 -21.96 -3.22 6.57
N SER A 112 -20.68 -3.47 6.24
CA SER A 112 -20.33 -4.00 4.93
C SER A 112 -20.55 -5.51 4.87
N GLY A 113 -21.18 -5.99 3.80
CA GLY A 113 -21.32 -7.41 3.54
C GLY A 113 -20.03 -8.15 3.22
N ASN A 114 -18.88 -7.48 3.24
CA ASN A 114 -17.58 -8.07 2.95
C ASN A 114 -16.88 -8.56 4.21
N VAL A 115 -17.32 -9.70 4.72
CA VAL A 115 -16.70 -10.35 5.89
C VAL A 115 -15.20 -10.64 5.68
N ARG A 116 -14.76 -10.84 4.44
CA ARG A 116 -13.35 -11.15 4.13
C ARG A 116 -12.44 -9.93 4.22
N GLY A 117 -12.93 -8.76 3.82
CA GLY A 117 -12.18 -7.50 3.90
C GLY A 117 -12.08 -6.91 5.30
N GLN A 118 -12.81 -7.44 6.29
CA GLN A 118 -12.85 -6.91 7.64
C GLN A 118 -11.53 -7.12 8.39
N GLY A 119 -11.22 -6.17 9.25
CA GLY A 119 -10.01 -6.11 10.06
C GLY A 119 -8.94 -5.22 9.42
N PRO A 120 -8.08 -4.60 10.25
CA PRO A 120 -6.98 -3.80 9.76
C PRO A 120 -6.05 -4.61 8.84
N GLY A 121 -5.74 -4.09 7.66
CA GLY A 121 -4.79 -4.68 6.72
C GLY A 121 -3.37 -4.27 7.07
N VAL A 122 -2.41 -5.19 6.92
CA VAL A 122 -1.00 -4.99 7.30
C VAL A 122 -0.09 -5.28 6.11
N ALA A 123 0.73 -4.30 5.74
CA ALA A 123 1.88 -4.49 4.86
C ALA A 123 3.15 -4.15 5.64
N GLU A 124 4.09 -5.08 5.71
CA GLU A 124 5.33 -4.89 6.46
C GLU A 124 6.54 -5.30 5.63
N MET A 125 7.63 -4.58 5.85
CA MET A 125 8.89 -4.85 5.21
C MET A 125 10.03 -4.54 6.17
N GLU A 126 10.90 -5.52 6.41
CA GLU A 126 12.12 -5.34 7.20
C GLU A 126 13.33 -5.30 6.27
N PHE A 127 14.22 -4.32 6.49
CA PHE A 127 15.40 -4.13 5.67
C PHE A 127 16.49 -3.36 6.42
N VAL A 128 17.72 -3.47 5.92
CA VAL A 128 18.82 -2.60 6.36
C VAL A 128 18.72 -1.28 5.59
N GLU A 129 18.64 -0.17 6.33
CA GLU A 129 18.53 1.15 5.72
C GLU A 129 19.81 1.51 4.94
N ARG A 130 19.63 2.03 3.74
CA ARG A 130 20.71 2.56 2.90
C ARG A 130 20.62 4.08 2.83
N LYS A 131 21.74 4.74 2.54
CA LYS A 131 21.83 6.21 2.45
C LYS A 131 20.81 6.82 1.49
N SER A 132 20.43 6.09 0.44
CA SER A 132 19.38 6.48 -0.51
C SER A 132 18.57 5.24 -0.81
N ASP A 133 17.52 5.02 -0.06
CA ASP A 133 16.63 3.87 -0.18
C ASP A 133 15.19 4.37 -0.42
N PRO A 134 14.86 4.73 -1.66
CA PRO A 134 13.51 5.17 -1.95
C PRO A 134 12.54 3.99 -1.81
N VAL A 135 11.53 4.20 -0.99
CA VAL A 135 10.41 3.27 -0.82
C VAL A 135 9.15 3.98 -1.32
N LEU A 136 8.46 3.35 -2.26
CA LEU A 136 7.20 3.84 -2.79
C LEU A 136 6.06 3.09 -2.12
N ILE A 137 5.09 3.83 -1.60
CA ILE A 137 3.90 3.25 -0.98
C ILE A 137 2.71 3.56 -1.87
N PHE A 138 2.05 2.51 -2.36
CA PHE A 138 0.85 2.58 -3.17
C PHE A 138 -0.34 2.21 -2.31
N MET A 139 -1.37 3.03 -2.35
CA MET A 139 -2.61 2.82 -1.62
C MET A 139 -3.75 2.75 -2.62
N ALA A 140 -4.72 1.91 -2.34
CA ALA A 140 -5.93 1.78 -3.15
C ALA A 140 -7.17 2.00 -2.30
N ASP A 141 -8.26 2.39 -2.94
CA ASP A 141 -9.58 2.52 -2.35
C ASP A 141 -10.62 1.94 -3.32
N LYS A 142 -11.58 1.20 -2.78
CA LYS A 142 -12.65 0.51 -3.52
C LYS A 142 -12.11 -0.54 -4.51
N THR A 143 -11.12 -1.31 -4.06
CA THR A 143 -10.44 -2.31 -4.88
C THR A 143 -10.42 -3.69 -4.22
N PRO A 144 -10.36 -4.78 -5.01
CA PRO A 144 -10.20 -6.12 -4.47
C PRO A 144 -8.78 -6.36 -3.96
N ALA A 145 -8.62 -7.40 -3.15
CA ALA A 145 -7.34 -7.79 -2.57
C ALA A 145 -6.21 -8.01 -3.58
N GLY A 146 -6.53 -8.54 -4.76
CA GLY A 146 -5.57 -8.85 -5.82
C GLY A 146 -5.26 -7.71 -6.78
N VAL A 147 -5.65 -6.46 -6.47
CA VAL A 147 -5.45 -5.31 -7.37
C VAL A 147 -3.98 -5.11 -7.77
N TRP A 148 -3.05 -5.45 -6.89
CA TRP A 148 -1.61 -5.29 -7.15
C TRP A 148 -0.98 -6.42 -7.97
N ASN A 149 -1.70 -7.50 -8.27
CA ASN A 149 -1.15 -8.63 -9.05
C ASN A 149 -0.57 -8.18 -10.39
N LEU A 150 -1.33 -7.40 -11.17
CA LEU A 150 -0.87 -6.94 -12.48
C LEU A 150 0.31 -5.96 -12.37
N PRO A 151 0.28 -4.91 -11.53
CA PRO A 151 1.45 -4.06 -11.32
C PRO A 151 2.70 -4.83 -10.90
N LEU A 152 2.58 -5.74 -9.94
CA LEU A 152 3.73 -6.52 -9.46
C LEU A 152 4.27 -7.48 -10.52
N TYR A 153 3.40 -8.13 -11.28
CA TYR A 153 3.81 -8.88 -12.45
C TYR A 153 4.60 -8.00 -13.44
N LYS A 154 4.06 -6.84 -13.76
CA LYS A 154 4.70 -5.89 -14.69
C LYS A 154 6.04 -5.39 -14.19
N MET A 155 6.18 -5.14 -12.90
CA MET A 155 7.43 -4.69 -12.29
C MET A 155 8.48 -5.79 -12.23
N PHE A 156 8.10 -7.01 -11.81
CA PHE A 156 9.06 -8.00 -11.34
C PHE A 156 9.13 -9.29 -12.17
N ALA A 157 8.18 -9.52 -13.07
CA ALA A 157 8.09 -10.79 -13.78
C ALA A 157 7.83 -10.67 -15.29
N ASP A 158 7.37 -9.54 -15.81
CA ASP A 158 7.10 -9.36 -17.24
C ASP A 158 8.40 -9.26 -18.03
N PRO A 159 8.74 -10.27 -18.87
CA PRO A 159 10.01 -10.30 -19.58
C PRO A 159 10.15 -9.21 -20.65
N PHE A 160 9.07 -8.51 -20.98
CA PHE A 160 9.07 -7.46 -22.00
C PHE A 160 9.18 -6.05 -21.45
N THR A 161 8.91 -5.85 -20.15
CA THR A 161 8.85 -4.52 -19.53
C THR A 161 9.86 -4.30 -18.42
N ILE A 162 10.51 -5.35 -17.92
CA ILE A 162 11.56 -5.25 -16.91
C ILE A 162 12.90 -5.00 -17.59
N ALA A 163 13.20 -3.75 -17.86
CA ALA A 163 14.49 -3.35 -18.42
C ALA A 163 15.66 -3.77 -17.51
N GLY A 164 15.45 -3.76 -16.19
CA GLY A 164 16.45 -4.13 -15.21
C GLY A 164 16.89 -5.59 -15.27
N LEU A 165 16.01 -6.53 -15.53
CA LEU A 165 16.34 -7.96 -15.65
C LEU A 165 17.28 -8.25 -16.82
N VAL A 166 17.23 -7.45 -17.88
CA VAL A 166 18.05 -7.64 -19.08
C VAL A 166 19.37 -6.89 -18.98
N ILE A 167 19.39 -5.74 -18.34
CA ILE A 167 20.49 -4.78 -18.40
C ILE A 167 21.33 -4.80 -17.10
N ALA A 168 20.70 -4.83 -15.95
CA ALA A 168 21.40 -4.73 -14.66
C ALA A 168 21.84 -6.11 -14.15
N PRO A 169 23.16 -6.37 -14.00
CA PRO A 169 23.66 -7.67 -13.51
C PRO A 169 23.09 -8.08 -12.17
N THR A 170 22.78 -7.12 -11.31
CA THR A 170 22.18 -7.34 -9.97
C THR A 170 20.76 -7.88 -10.01
N LEU A 171 20.06 -7.75 -11.14
CA LEU A 171 18.69 -8.19 -11.35
C LEU A 171 18.58 -9.46 -12.21
N HIS A 172 19.70 -9.96 -12.76
CA HIS A 172 19.70 -11.13 -13.65
C HIS A 172 19.19 -12.42 -13.02
N GLN A 173 19.24 -12.53 -11.69
CA GLN A 173 18.73 -13.71 -11.01
C GLN A 173 17.19 -13.68 -10.88
N GLY A 174 16.56 -12.55 -11.20
CA GLY A 174 15.12 -12.40 -11.14
C GLY A 174 14.59 -12.26 -9.71
N PHE A 175 13.31 -12.52 -9.59
CA PHE A 175 12.57 -12.34 -8.35
C PHE A 175 11.73 -13.58 -8.02
N ARG A 176 11.54 -13.83 -6.73
CA ARG A 176 10.59 -14.80 -6.22
C ARG A 176 9.34 -14.09 -5.75
N LEU A 177 8.18 -14.46 -6.29
CA LEU A 177 6.90 -13.93 -5.90
C LEU A 177 6.17 -14.94 -5.01
N GLU A 178 5.86 -14.54 -3.78
CA GLU A 178 5.02 -15.31 -2.88
C GLU A 178 3.55 -14.91 -3.10
N VAL A 179 2.72 -15.87 -3.44
CA VAL A 179 1.31 -15.69 -3.75
C VAL A 179 0.46 -16.39 -2.68
N HIS A 180 -0.51 -15.68 -2.12
CA HIS A 180 -1.47 -16.25 -1.17
C HIS A 180 -2.71 -16.77 -1.88
N ASP A 181 -3.13 -18.01 -1.56
CA ASP A 181 -4.49 -18.48 -1.77
C ASP A 181 -5.33 -18.01 -0.57
N ILE A 182 -6.12 -16.95 -0.78
CA ILE A 182 -6.91 -16.32 0.30
C ILE A 182 -8.09 -17.17 0.78
N TYR A 183 -8.41 -18.27 0.09
CA TYR A 183 -9.45 -19.23 0.50
C TYR A 183 -8.88 -20.37 1.32
N LYS A 184 -7.69 -20.85 0.93
CA LYS A 184 -7.04 -21.97 1.61
C LYS A 184 -6.08 -21.52 2.69
N HIS A 185 -5.78 -20.22 2.75
CA HIS A 185 -4.78 -19.65 3.66
C HIS A 185 -3.39 -20.28 3.49
N THR A 186 -3.03 -20.59 2.25
CA THR A 186 -1.74 -21.18 1.89
C THR A 186 -0.94 -20.24 1.01
N LYS A 187 0.37 -20.42 1.05
CA LYS A 187 1.35 -19.66 0.25
C LYS A 187 1.92 -20.54 -0.84
N ILE A 188 2.10 -19.97 -2.01
CA ILE A 188 2.74 -20.59 -3.17
C ILE A 188 3.82 -19.63 -3.63
N SER A 189 5.04 -20.10 -3.88
CA SER A 189 6.14 -19.28 -4.39
C SER A 189 6.47 -19.63 -5.82
N PHE A 190 6.80 -18.62 -6.61
CA PHE A 190 7.21 -18.76 -8.01
C PHE A 190 8.52 -18.03 -8.23
N ASP A 191 9.49 -18.72 -8.83
CA ASP A 191 10.77 -18.16 -9.24
C ASP A 191 10.67 -17.64 -10.69
N CYS A 192 10.70 -16.33 -10.83
CA CYS A 192 10.63 -15.68 -12.15
C CYS A 192 12.03 -15.24 -12.62
N PRO A 193 12.33 -15.40 -13.91
CA PRO A 193 11.39 -15.62 -15.03
C PRO A 193 10.96 -17.07 -15.28
N GLU A 194 11.59 -18.08 -14.68
CA GLU A 194 11.42 -19.48 -15.07
C GLU A 194 9.98 -19.97 -14.91
N GLU A 195 9.30 -19.58 -13.82
CA GLU A 195 7.95 -20.03 -13.48
C GLU A 195 6.87 -18.96 -13.78
N VAL A 196 7.17 -17.99 -14.63
CA VAL A 196 6.27 -16.85 -14.89
C VAL A 196 4.90 -17.30 -15.43
N TYR A 197 4.86 -18.31 -16.29
CA TYR A 197 3.60 -18.78 -16.86
C TYR A 197 2.74 -19.51 -15.82
N ASP A 198 3.35 -20.31 -14.96
CA ASP A 198 2.66 -20.98 -13.88
C ASP A 198 2.09 -19.93 -12.90
N MET A 199 2.87 -18.93 -12.55
CA MET A 199 2.42 -17.82 -11.71
C MET A 199 1.21 -17.10 -12.32
N LEU A 200 1.22 -16.81 -13.64
CA LEU A 200 0.12 -16.11 -14.31
C LEU A 200 -1.20 -16.87 -14.24
N MET A 201 -1.17 -18.20 -14.23
CA MET A 201 -2.37 -19.02 -14.05
C MET A 201 -3.04 -18.79 -12.70
N PHE A 202 -2.26 -18.47 -11.67
CA PHE A 202 -2.78 -18.16 -10.33
C PHE A 202 -3.20 -16.70 -10.22
N ILE A 203 -2.30 -15.76 -10.45
CA ILE A 203 -2.55 -14.32 -10.22
C ILE A 203 -3.58 -13.73 -11.20
N GLY A 204 -3.86 -14.41 -12.30
CA GLY A 204 -4.98 -14.11 -13.20
C GLY A 204 -6.37 -14.25 -12.56
N SER A 205 -6.44 -14.82 -11.35
CA SER A 205 -7.66 -14.89 -10.53
C SER A 205 -7.49 -14.03 -9.26
N PRO A 206 -7.51 -12.70 -9.36
CA PRO A 206 -7.17 -11.79 -8.25
C PRO A 206 -8.14 -11.85 -7.08
N GLY A 207 -9.34 -12.36 -7.27
CA GLY A 207 -10.30 -12.62 -6.19
C GLY A 207 -9.95 -13.84 -5.32
N LYS A 208 -8.94 -14.63 -5.72
CA LYS A 208 -8.52 -15.83 -5.00
C LYS A 208 -7.03 -15.85 -4.67
N TYR A 209 -6.21 -15.35 -5.57
CA TYR A 209 -4.75 -15.37 -5.44
C TYR A 209 -4.22 -13.96 -5.45
N THR A 210 -3.44 -13.61 -4.44
CA THR A 210 -2.85 -12.28 -4.31
C THR A 210 -1.35 -12.41 -4.09
N VAL A 211 -0.56 -11.60 -4.78
CA VAL A 211 0.87 -11.49 -4.51
C VAL A 211 1.03 -10.83 -3.14
N ASN A 212 1.75 -11.50 -2.23
CA ASN A 212 2.01 -11.04 -0.88
C ASN A 212 3.35 -10.33 -0.76
N VAL A 213 4.43 -11.04 -1.12
CA VAL A 213 5.80 -10.53 -1.02
C VAL A 213 6.57 -10.87 -2.27
N VAL A 214 7.45 -9.96 -2.67
CA VAL A 214 8.43 -10.18 -3.74
C VAL A 214 9.83 -10.10 -3.15
N TYR A 215 10.63 -11.14 -3.39
CA TYR A 215 12.02 -11.24 -2.94
C TYR A 215 12.98 -11.14 -4.12
N SER A 216 14.08 -10.44 -3.94
CA SER A 216 15.24 -10.56 -4.82
C SER A 216 15.83 -11.97 -4.71
N ARG A 217 16.03 -12.67 -5.81
CA ARG A 217 16.67 -13.99 -5.80
C ARG A 217 18.19 -13.90 -5.61
N ALA A 218 18.76 -12.72 -5.81
CA ALA A 218 20.19 -12.51 -5.65
C ALA A 218 20.66 -12.61 -4.20
N ASP A 219 19.85 -12.11 -3.27
CA ASP A 219 20.24 -12.00 -1.86
C ASP A 219 19.10 -12.29 -0.86
N GLY A 220 17.91 -12.60 -1.36
CA GLY A 220 16.72 -12.89 -0.55
C GLY A 220 16.09 -11.66 0.09
N THR A 221 16.55 -10.44 -0.23
CA THR A 221 15.97 -9.22 0.32
C THR A 221 14.58 -8.94 -0.25
N ILE A 222 13.72 -8.31 0.56
CA ILE A 222 12.36 -7.97 0.16
C ILE A 222 12.40 -6.78 -0.79
N ALA A 223 11.82 -6.95 -1.98
CA ALA A 223 11.66 -5.92 -2.99
C ALA A 223 10.29 -5.22 -2.91
N ALA A 224 9.24 -5.98 -2.60
CA ALA A 224 7.90 -5.46 -2.42
C ALA A 224 7.10 -6.30 -1.41
N ALA A 225 6.12 -5.65 -0.76
CA ALA A 225 5.17 -6.32 0.13
C ALA A 225 3.77 -5.68 -0.03
N THR A 226 2.72 -6.48 0.15
CA THR A 226 1.33 -6.01 0.07
C THR A 226 0.57 -6.34 1.35
N SER A 227 -0.54 -5.65 1.60
CA SER A 227 -1.38 -5.89 2.78
C SER A 227 -2.38 -7.02 2.53
N THR A 228 -1.90 -8.25 2.36
CA THR A 228 -2.74 -9.45 2.24
C THR A 228 -3.14 -10.03 3.60
N GLU A 229 -2.50 -9.59 4.66
CA GLU A 229 -2.67 -10.08 6.02
C GLU A 229 -3.42 -9.08 6.90
N ARG A 230 -3.98 -9.56 7.99
CA ARG A 230 -4.51 -8.74 9.10
C ARG A 230 -3.48 -8.60 10.20
N LEU A 231 -3.79 -7.78 11.19
CA LEU A 231 -3.01 -7.70 12.42
C LEU A 231 -2.76 -9.08 13.03
N SER A 232 -1.55 -9.32 13.51
CA SER A 232 -1.17 -10.57 14.20
C SER A 232 -2.05 -10.89 15.42
N LEU A 233 -2.70 -9.88 15.98
CA LEU A 233 -3.66 -10.01 17.10
C LEU A 233 -5.00 -10.65 16.69
N ILE A 234 -5.27 -10.78 15.39
CA ILE A 234 -6.54 -11.30 14.88
C ILE A 234 -6.33 -12.70 14.30
N ALA A 235 -7.12 -13.66 14.76
CA ALA A 235 -7.11 -14.99 14.19
C ALA A 235 -7.54 -14.97 12.70
N GLY A 236 -6.92 -15.83 11.88
CA GLY A 236 -7.21 -15.91 10.46
C GLY A 236 -6.69 -14.72 9.66
N LYS A 237 -5.51 -14.28 9.95
CA LYS A 237 -4.88 -13.09 9.35
C LYS A 237 -4.71 -13.14 7.82
N TYR A 238 -4.60 -14.30 7.22
CA TYR A 238 -4.47 -14.49 5.77
C TYR A 238 -5.84 -14.55 5.10
N VAL A 239 -6.40 -13.43 4.78
CA VAL A 239 -7.79 -13.36 4.26
C VAL A 239 -7.96 -12.51 3.00
N GLY A 240 -6.89 -11.92 2.49
CA GLY A 240 -6.96 -11.00 1.35
C GLY A 240 -7.73 -9.73 1.73
N LYS A 241 -7.03 -8.75 2.28
CA LYS A 241 -7.62 -7.46 2.63
C LYS A 241 -7.99 -6.69 1.36
N ASP A 242 -9.20 -6.18 1.27
CA ASP A 242 -9.63 -5.22 0.26
C ASP A 242 -8.88 -3.88 0.46
N ASP A 243 -8.89 -3.05 -0.57
CA ASP A 243 -8.20 -1.77 -0.59
C ASP A 243 -6.73 -1.90 -0.12
N PRO A 244 -5.97 -2.83 -0.71
CA PRO A 244 -4.67 -3.19 -0.17
C PRO A 244 -3.63 -2.10 -0.38
N VAL A 245 -2.65 -2.06 0.51
CA VAL A 245 -1.43 -1.27 0.36
C VAL A 245 -0.36 -2.13 -0.32
N MET A 246 0.50 -1.48 -1.11
CA MET A 246 1.70 -2.08 -1.67
C MET A 246 2.91 -1.19 -1.34
N ILE A 247 3.95 -1.79 -0.81
CA ILE A 247 5.24 -1.14 -0.52
C ILE A 247 6.26 -1.69 -1.52
N VAL A 248 6.98 -0.81 -2.22
CA VAL A 248 8.00 -1.21 -3.21
C VAL A 248 9.31 -0.46 -2.93
N ARG A 249 10.41 -1.18 -2.79
CA ARG A 249 11.76 -0.61 -2.74
C ARG A 249 12.27 -0.37 -4.16
N ALA A 250 12.99 0.73 -4.34
CA ALA A 250 13.56 1.09 -5.64
C ALA A 250 15.02 1.49 -5.53
N GLN A 251 15.69 1.59 -6.69
CA GLN A 251 17.10 1.97 -6.84
C GLN A 251 18.11 0.90 -6.40
N GLN A 252 19.35 1.08 -6.74
CA GLN A 252 20.48 0.18 -6.45
C GLN A 252 20.21 -1.26 -6.96
N ASN A 253 20.02 -2.23 -6.06
CA ASN A 253 19.76 -3.62 -6.39
C ASN A 253 18.29 -3.93 -6.71
N PHE A 254 17.47 -2.90 -6.84
CA PHE A 254 16.06 -2.98 -7.21
C PHE A 254 15.77 -2.16 -8.47
N LEU A 255 14.54 -2.21 -8.93
CA LEU A 255 14.07 -1.45 -10.07
C LEU A 255 14.28 0.05 -9.88
N ALA A 256 14.55 0.78 -10.96
CA ALA A 256 14.54 2.23 -10.89
C ALA A 256 13.12 2.75 -10.61
N VAL A 257 13.02 3.93 -9.99
CA VAL A 257 11.70 4.54 -9.68
C VAL A 257 10.81 4.63 -10.92
N GLY A 258 11.40 4.94 -12.09
CA GLY A 258 10.65 5.00 -13.35
C GLY A 258 10.07 3.64 -13.76
N GLU A 259 10.80 2.55 -13.53
CA GLU A 259 10.35 1.18 -13.81
C GLU A 259 9.24 0.75 -12.85
N VAL A 260 9.34 1.12 -11.57
CA VAL A 260 8.28 0.89 -10.58
C VAL A 260 6.99 1.63 -10.96
N LEU A 261 7.10 2.81 -11.57
CA LEU A 261 5.95 3.61 -12.00
C LEU A 261 5.42 3.25 -13.40
N ASP A 262 6.19 2.52 -14.20
CA ASP A 262 5.81 2.20 -15.58
C ASP A 262 4.48 1.43 -15.71
N PRO A 263 4.14 0.47 -14.85
CA PRO A 263 2.83 -0.19 -14.89
C PRO A 263 1.63 0.75 -14.82
N PHE A 264 1.83 1.95 -14.25
CA PHE A 264 0.77 2.96 -14.09
C PHE A 264 0.73 3.99 -15.22
N ARG A 265 1.51 3.80 -16.27
CA ARG A 265 1.53 4.70 -17.45
C ARG A 265 0.19 4.76 -18.15
N TYR A 266 -0.49 3.62 -18.23
CA TYR A 266 -1.80 3.50 -18.81
C TYR A 266 -2.78 2.99 -17.76
N PRO A 267 -3.99 3.56 -17.68
CA PRO A 267 -5.03 3.05 -16.78
C PRO A 267 -5.49 1.67 -17.26
N TRP A 268 -5.77 0.79 -16.33
CA TRP A 268 -6.49 -0.46 -16.59
C TRP A 268 -7.73 -0.53 -15.73
N ILE A 269 -8.75 -1.22 -16.25
CA ILE A 269 -10.00 -1.40 -15.54
C ILE A 269 -9.83 -2.53 -14.53
N ILE A 270 -10.23 -2.27 -13.30
CA ILE A 270 -10.30 -3.24 -12.23
C ILE A 270 -11.75 -3.39 -11.75
N GLU A 271 -12.07 -4.55 -11.24
CA GLU A 271 -13.32 -4.76 -10.53
C GLU A 271 -13.23 -4.01 -9.19
N GLY A 272 -14.15 -3.07 -8.96
CA GLY A 272 -14.27 -2.37 -7.70
C GLY A 272 -15.13 -3.13 -6.71
N TRP A 273 -15.08 -2.71 -5.47
CA TRP A 273 -15.97 -3.16 -4.42
C TRP A 273 -17.36 -2.56 -4.66
N MET A 274 -18.44 -3.35 -4.54
CA MET A 274 -19.79 -2.98 -4.95
C MET A 274 -19.89 -2.65 -6.45
N ARG A 275 -20.02 -3.70 -7.25
CA ARG A 275 -20.11 -3.65 -8.71
C ARG A 275 -21.03 -2.56 -9.23
N GLY A 276 -20.58 -1.89 -10.27
CA GLY A 276 -21.30 -0.84 -10.98
C GLY A 276 -21.17 0.56 -10.40
N SER A 277 -20.72 0.70 -9.15
CA SER A 277 -20.50 2.02 -8.53
C SER A 277 -19.03 2.41 -8.45
N HIS A 278 -18.13 1.41 -8.39
CA HIS A 278 -16.72 1.58 -8.12
C HIS A 278 -15.80 1.01 -9.20
N ASP A 279 -16.35 0.40 -10.26
CA ASP A 279 -15.57 -0.05 -11.39
C ASP A 279 -14.99 1.14 -12.14
N GLY A 280 -13.72 1.07 -12.46
CA GLY A 280 -13.05 2.14 -13.19
C GLY A 280 -11.56 1.93 -13.38
N PRO A 281 -10.89 2.88 -14.01
CA PRO A 281 -9.47 2.80 -14.23
C PRO A 281 -8.68 2.99 -12.93
N LEU A 282 -7.72 2.13 -12.68
CA LEU A 282 -6.73 2.33 -11.65
C LEU A 282 -5.68 3.32 -12.17
N MET A 283 -5.63 4.49 -11.58
CA MET A 283 -4.71 5.56 -11.97
C MET A 283 -3.99 6.14 -10.77
N PRO A 284 -2.68 6.39 -10.85
CA PRO A 284 -1.97 7.08 -9.80
C PRO A 284 -2.41 8.55 -9.77
N VAL A 285 -2.63 9.06 -8.57
CA VAL A 285 -2.91 10.48 -8.33
C VAL A 285 -1.95 11.05 -7.30
N SER A 286 -1.57 12.31 -7.46
CA SER A 286 -0.74 12.96 -6.45
C SER A 286 -1.56 13.26 -5.19
N MET A 287 -0.88 13.38 -4.05
CA MET A 287 -1.51 13.78 -2.78
C MET A 287 -2.35 15.07 -2.90
N LYS A 288 -1.93 16.01 -3.74
CA LYS A 288 -2.66 17.26 -3.98
C LYS A 288 -3.90 17.07 -4.85
N GLN A 289 -3.91 16.07 -5.72
CA GLN A 289 -5.03 15.77 -6.60
C GLN A 289 -6.08 14.88 -5.95
N ALA A 290 -5.72 14.20 -4.88
CA ALA A 290 -6.62 13.37 -4.10
C ALA A 290 -7.53 14.25 -3.22
N THR A 291 -8.27 15.15 -3.85
CA THR A 291 -9.31 15.91 -3.17
C THR A 291 -10.57 15.05 -2.99
N PRO A 292 -11.44 15.36 -2.02
CA PRO A 292 -12.65 14.59 -1.76
C PRO A 292 -13.54 14.32 -2.99
N ILE A 293 -13.54 15.23 -3.94
CA ILE A 293 -14.38 15.13 -5.15
C ILE A 293 -13.87 14.09 -6.13
N SER A 294 -12.55 13.88 -6.22
CA SER A 294 -11.96 12.89 -7.14
C SER A 294 -12.03 11.47 -6.61
N THR A 295 -12.18 11.27 -5.31
CA THR A 295 -12.23 9.97 -4.68
C THR A 295 -13.61 9.28 -4.79
N ALA A 296 -14.66 10.06 -5.02
CA ALA A 296 -16.03 9.54 -5.09
C ALA A 296 -16.35 8.82 -6.41
N LEU A 297 -15.54 8.95 -7.45
CA LEU A 297 -15.88 8.51 -8.80
C LEU A 297 -14.89 7.50 -9.40
N THR A 298 -13.76 7.24 -8.77
CA THR A 298 -12.73 6.35 -9.32
C THR A 298 -11.98 5.60 -8.24
N ASN A 299 -11.54 4.41 -8.57
CA ASN A 299 -10.58 3.68 -7.76
C ASN A 299 -9.26 4.47 -7.73
N VAL A 300 -8.86 4.93 -6.56
CA VAL A 300 -7.74 5.85 -6.41
C VAL A 300 -6.53 5.11 -5.87
N THR A 301 -5.43 5.20 -6.61
CA THR A 301 -4.10 4.78 -6.13
C THR A 301 -3.30 6.02 -5.77
N ARG A 302 -2.81 6.08 -4.55
CA ARG A 302 -1.89 7.13 -4.11
C ARG A 302 -0.47 6.59 -4.03
N VAL A 303 0.46 7.35 -4.56
CA VAL A 303 1.88 7.11 -4.37
C VAL A 303 2.38 8.14 -3.36
N ILE A 304 2.81 7.66 -2.21
CA ILE A 304 3.44 8.49 -1.19
C ILE A 304 4.94 8.28 -1.32
N PRO A 305 5.69 9.28 -1.79
CA PRO A 305 7.14 9.22 -1.66
C PRO A 305 7.49 9.24 -0.17
N PRO A 306 8.49 8.50 0.28
CA PRO A 306 8.92 8.55 1.66
C PRO A 306 9.30 10.00 2.00
N ALA A 307 8.56 10.59 2.91
CA ALA A 307 8.73 11.99 3.27
C ALA A 307 9.86 12.20 4.28
N VAL A 308 10.47 11.12 4.76
CA VAL A 308 11.39 11.19 5.90
C VAL A 308 12.59 10.30 5.65
N ASN A 309 13.77 10.87 5.75
CA ASN A 309 14.97 10.09 6.07
C ASN A 309 14.77 9.54 7.47
N LEU A 310 15.01 8.26 7.66
CA LEU A 310 14.86 7.56 8.93
C LEU A 310 15.71 8.17 10.08
N ASN A 311 16.59 9.10 9.75
CA ASN A 311 17.39 9.91 10.70
C ASN A 311 16.71 11.23 11.09
N GLY A 312 15.42 11.44 10.79
CA GLY A 312 14.72 12.67 11.17
C GLY A 312 15.09 13.92 10.36
N SER A 313 15.95 13.80 9.35
CA SER A 313 16.24 14.90 8.46
C SER A 313 15.22 14.94 7.31
N PRO A 314 14.66 16.13 6.98
CA PRO A 314 13.75 16.22 5.84
C PRO A 314 14.47 15.80 4.57
N CYS A 315 14.01 14.73 3.94
CA CYS A 315 14.44 14.40 2.59
C CYS A 315 14.07 15.57 1.69
N ARG A 316 15.06 16.23 1.10
CA ARG A 316 14.81 17.09 -0.04
C ARG A 316 14.47 16.19 -1.23
N THR A 317 13.26 15.68 -1.24
CA THR A 317 12.69 15.11 -2.45
C THR A 317 12.52 16.27 -3.41
N SER A 318 13.35 16.32 -4.43
CA SER A 318 12.93 16.98 -5.65
C SER A 318 11.64 16.27 -6.08
N ALA A 319 10.51 16.89 -5.79
CA ALA A 319 9.23 16.42 -6.27
C ALA A 319 9.40 16.23 -7.78
N ILE A 320 9.24 14.99 -8.26
CA ILE A 320 9.01 14.75 -9.66
C ILE A 320 7.69 15.47 -9.93
N ARG A 321 7.77 16.70 -10.39
CA ARG A 321 6.62 17.38 -10.97
C ARG A 321 6.28 16.58 -12.23
N PRO A 322 5.10 16.02 -12.37
CA PRO A 322 4.62 15.68 -13.69
C PRO A 322 4.72 16.99 -14.47
N GLN A 323 5.47 17.02 -15.55
CA GLN A 323 5.37 18.13 -16.48
C GLN A 323 3.91 18.16 -16.91
N ALA A 324 3.20 19.17 -16.47
CA ALA A 324 1.92 19.50 -17.03
C ALA A 324 2.21 19.75 -18.52
N THR A 325 1.84 18.81 -19.36
CA THR A 325 1.69 19.08 -20.80
C THR A 325 0.53 20.04 -20.90
N GLY A 326 0.87 21.34 -20.75
CA GLY A 326 -0.03 22.43 -21.02
C GLY A 326 -0.33 22.42 -22.50
N ARG A 327 -1.49 21.93 -22.87
CA ARG A 327 -2.25 22.42 -24.01
C ARG A 327 -3.68 22.61 -23.52
N SER A 328 -3.98 23.87 -23.22
CA SER A 328 -5.34 24.34 -23.22
C SER A 328 -5.96 24.04 -24.60
N PRO A 329 -7.18 23.50 -24.65
CA PRO A 329 -7.93 23.53 -25.89
C PRO A 329 -8.26 24.99 -26.17
N SER A 330 -7.62 25.55 -27.17
CA SER A 330 -8.04 26.79 -27.76
C SER A 330 -9.45 26.59 -28.32
N GLN A 331 -10.37 27.37 -27.82
CA GLN A 331 -11.63 27.68 -28.54
C GLN A 331 -11.25 28.18 -29.94
N ASN A 332 -11.66 27.47 -30.94
CA ASN A 332 -11.93 28.02 -32.24
C ASN A 332 -12.78 27.07 -33.08
N GLY A 333 -13.94 27.53 -33.42
CA GLY A 333 -14.41 27.63 -34.76
C GLY A 333 -15.48 26.65 -35.14
N LEU A 334 -16.74 26.96 -34.81
CA LEU A 334 -17.87 26.59 -35.67
C LEU A 334 -17.55 27.06 -37.09
N LEU A 335 -17.51 26.15 -38.02
CA LEU A 335 -17.83 26.45 -39.43
C LEU A 335 -18.89 25.47 -39.88
N ALA A 336 -20.07 26.02 -40.05
CA ALA A 336 -21.16 25.45 -40.84
C ALA A 336 -20.75 25.41 -42.32
N HIS A 337 -21.04 24.30 -42.99
CA HIS A 337 -21.18 24.26 -44.44
C HIS A 337 -22.32 23.33 -44.84
N PRO A 338 -22.86 23.61 -46.03
CA PRO A 338 -24.30 23.64 -46.33
C PRO A 338 -24.96 22.28 -46.44
#